data_f54b02fda7b73b2bef6dd1b43f018306
#
_entry.id   f54b02fda7b73b2bef6dd1b43f018306
#
_cell.length_a   1.000
_cell.length_b   1.000
_cell.length_c   1.000
_cell.angle_alpha   90.00
_cell.angle_beta   90.00
_cell.angle_gamma   90.00
#
_symmetry.space_group_name_H-M   'P 1'
#
loop_
_entity.id
_entity.type
_entity.pdbx_description
1 polymer ?
#
loop_
_entity_poly.entity_id
_entity_poly.type
_entity_poly.pdbx_seq_one_letter_code
_entity_poly.pdbx_strand_id
1 'polypeptide(L)'
;GYLLEPYVVDKVVDENGNVVMKNERTVKRQVVSEDTSQKMREALRTVAEKNGNVAIKGYSIGGKSGTSQRLSRTSSGIITSDDQEGKNDEYASSYVCFTPAEDPEIILLVMADYPDKTKEYYGSKVAAPTARDILIDVLPYMGMTPNYSEEELKNLDVKVPLLEGSIDDVKKTLDDLGLTYEIIGNGVEVVAQSPITGTAVGKGGCVYLYTELGAEMEMTEVPD
;
A
#
# COMPACT_ATOMS: atom_id res chain seq x y z
N GLY A 1 -0.81 -2.01 -21.31
CA GLY A 1 0.37 -1.71 -22.11
C GLY A 1 0.43 -0.28 -22.65
N TYR A 2 -0.49 0.59 -22.22
CA TYR A 2 -0.55 1.99 -22.63
C TYR A 2 0.22 2.89 -21.66
N LEU A 3 1.00 3.82 -22.22
CA LEU A 3 1.60 4.93 -21.49
C LEU A 3 0.58 6.04 -21.38
N LEU A 4 0.21 6.38 -20.16
CA LEU A 4 -0.73 7.46 -19.85
C LEU A 4 0.01 8.76 -19.54
N GLU A 5 -0.69 9.88 -19.67
CA GLU A 5 -0.25 11.16 -19.14
C GLU A 5 -0.71 11.28 -17.68
N PRO A 6 0.21 11.29 -16.70
CA PRO A 6 -0.18 11.42 -15.31
C PRO A 6 -0.63 12.85 -15.00
N TYR A 7 -1.60 12.99 -14.11
CA TYR A 7 -2.02 14.28 -13.54
C TYR A 7 -2.29 14.13 -12.04
N VAL A 8 -2.19 15.24 -11.33
CA VAL A 8 -2.42 15.31 -9.89
C VAL A 8 -3.76 15.98 -9.57
N VAL A 9 -4.16 16.94 -10.40
CA VAL A 9 -5.44 17.66 -10.26
C VAL A 9 -6.47 16.94 -11.09
N ASP A 10 -7.49 16.37 -10.46
CA ASP A 10 -8.63 15.79 -11.17
C ASP A 10 -9.52 16.88 -11.78
N LYS A 11 -10.05 17.76 -10.94
CA LYS A 11 -10.95 18.83 -11.37
C LYS A 11 -10.71 20.13 -10.59
N VAL A 12 -11.10 21.23 -11.18
CA VAL A 12 -11.20 22.55 -10.54
C VAL A 12 -12.66 22.96 -10.54
N VAL A 13 -13.16 23.38 -9.38
CA VAL A 13 -14.53 23.88 -9.24
C VAL A 13 -14.51 25.37 -8.86
N ASP A 14 -15.55 26.11 -9.27
CA ASP A 14 -15.77 27.49 -8.86
C ASP A 14 -16.41 27.56 -7.44
N GLU A 15 -16.63 28.79 -6.95
CA GLU A 15 -17.26 29.06 -5.65
C GLU A 15 -18.69 28.51 -5.53
N ASN A 16 -19.35 28.22 -6.65
CA ASN A 16 -20.71 27.68 -6.73
C ASN A 16 -20.74 26.15 -6.90
N GLY A 17 -19.56 25.50 -6.95
CA GLY A 17 -19.42 24.06 -7.14
C GLY A 17 -19.47 23.59 -8.60
N ASN A 18 -19.48 24.55 -9.58
CA ASN A 18 -19.46 24.15 -11.00
C ASN A 18 -18.04 23.74 -11.42
N VAL A 19 -17.94 22.67 -12.17
CA VAL A 19 -16.65 22.20 -12.70
C VAL A 19 -16.17 23.17 -13.78
N VAL A 20 -15.05 23.84 -13.52
CA VAL A 20 -14.38 24.76 -14.44
C VAL A 20 -13.39 24.04 -15.34
N MET A 21 -12.72 23.01 -14.80
CA MET A 21 -11.77 22.20 -15.51
C MET A 21 -11.84 20.76 -14.95
N LYS A 22 -11.79 19.78 -15.84
CA LYS A 22 -11.64 18.37 -15.48
C LYS A 22 -10.52 17.75 -16.32
N ASN A 23 -9.60 17.04 -15.68
CA ASN A 23 -8.63 16.22 -16.40
C ASN A 23 -9.24 14.85 -16.73
N GLU A 24 -8.83 14.30 -17.85
CA GLU A 24 -9.29 13.00 -18.32
C GLU A 24 -8.09 12.10 -18.62
N ARG A 25 -8.34 10.79 -18.57
CA ARG A 25 -7.35 9.80 -18.91
C ARG A 25 -6.86 9.99 -20.35
N THR A 26 -5.60 10.40 -20.50
CA THR A 26 -4.98 10.65 -21.80
C THR A 26 -3.95 9.58 -22.11
N VAL A 27 -4.14 8.86 -23.21
CA VAL A 27 -3.21 7.85 -23.71
C VAL A 27 -2.17 8.52 -24.62
N LYS A 28 -0.90 8.47 -24.23
CA LYS A 28 0.21 8.96 -25.09
C LYS A 28 0.53 7.99 -26.22
N ARG A 29 0.68 6.71 -25.90
CA ARG A 29 0.95 5.64 -26.87
C ARG A 29 0.84 4.27 -26.23
N GLN A 30 0.71 3.23 -27.02
CA GLN A 30 0.95 1.86 -26.57
C GLN A 30 2.45 1.57 -26.59
N VAL A 31 3.01 1.08 -25.50
CA VAL A 31 4.46 0.80 -25.35
C VAL A 31 4.77 -0.69 -25.40
N VAL A 32 3.86 -1.54 -24.93
CA VAL A 32 3.91 -2.99 -25.05
C VAL A 32 2.52 -3.54 -25.35
N SER A 33 2.42 -4.78 -25.81
CA SER A 33 1.11 -5.42 -25.99
C SER A 33 0.42 -5.66 -24.64
N GLU A 34 -0.90 -5.79 -24.64
CA GLU A 34 -1.68 -6.13 -23.46
C GLU A 34 -1.24 -7.47 -22.85
N ASP A 35 -1.02 -8.48 -23.68
CA ASP A 35 -0.48 -9.80 -23.28
C ASP A 35 0.87 -9.67 -22.56
N THR A 36 1.78 -8.84 -23.10
CA THR A 36 3.08 -8.59 -22.46
C THR A 36 2.92 -7.90 -21.11
N SER A 37 2.03 -6.91 -21.01
CA SER A 37 1.73 -6.21 -19.77
C SER A 37 1.16 -7.17 -18.72
N GLN A 38 0.22 -8.03 -19.10
CA GLN A 38 -0.38 -9.03 -18.22
C GLN A 38 0.67 -10.04 -17.70
N LYS A 39 1.47 -10.61 -18.59
CA LYS A 39 2.56 -11.54 -18.22
C LYS A 39 3.56 -10.90 -17.28
N MET A 40 3.87 -9.62 -17.47
CA MET A 40 4.79 -8.90 -16.59
C MET A 40 4.18 -8.69 -15.20
N ARG A 41 2.90 -8.34 -15.09
CA ARG A 41 2.21 -8.23 -13.80
C ARG A 41 2.21 -9.56 -13.05
N GLU A 42 1.92 -10.67 -13.73
CA GLU A 42 1.96 -12.01 -13.13
C GLU A 42 3.37 -12.40 -12.64
N ALA A 43 4.40 -12.10 -13.44
CA ALA A 43 5.79 -12.32 -13.03
C ALA A 43 6.13 -11.49 -11.78
N LEU A 44 5.74 -10.22 -11.73
CA LEU A 44 5.98 -9.33 -10.59
C LEU A 44 5.17 -9.75 -9.35
N ARG A 45 3.96 -10.29 -9.52
CA ARG A 45 3.19 -10.92 -8.44
C ARG A 45 3.95 -12.10 -7.84
N THR A 46 4.41 -13.00 -8.69
CA THR A 46 5.20 -14.17 -8.25
C THR A 46 6.48 -13.75 -7.50
N VAL A 47 7.13 -12.66 -7.92
CA VAL A 47 8.31 -12.12 -7.21
C VAL A 47 7.94 -11.60 -5.83
N ALA A 48 6.83 -10.86 -5.70
CA ALA A 48 6.37 -10.31 -4.44
C ALA A 48 5.98 -11.42 -3.45
N GLU A 49 5.24 -12.43 -3.91
CA GLU A 49 4.85 -13.60 -3.10
C GLU A 49 6.07 -14.37 -2.57
N LYS A 50 7.05 -14.65 -3.43
CA LYS A 50 8.28 -15.37 -3.05
C LYS A 50 9.17 -14.58 -2.11
N ASN A 51 9.19 -13.26 -2.22
CA ASN A 51 10.01 -12.40 -1.35
C ASN A 51 9.43 -12.28 0.06
N GLY A 52 8.12 -12.41 0.24
CA GLY A 52 7.43 -12.42 1.53
C GLY A 52 7.41 -11.09 2.28
N ASN A 53 8.32 -10.16 1.97
CA ASN A 53 8.47 -8.92 2.73
C ASN A 53 7.38 -7.88 2.46
N VAL A 54 6.69 -7.97 1.31
CA VAL A 54 5.56 -7.12 0.93
C VAL A 54 4.25 -7.89 0.86
N ALA A 55 4.31 -9.22 0.91
CA ALA A 55 3.13 -10.07 0.79
C ALA A 55 2.15 -9.86 1.94
N ILE A 56 0.89 -9.70 1.63
CA ILE A 56 -0.23 -9.61 2.57
C ILE A 56 -1.22 -10.71 2.20
N LYS A 57 -1.58 -11.55 3.16
CA LYS A 57 -2.54 -12.64 2.93
C LYS A 57 -3.87 -12.10 2.41
N GLY A 58 -4.39 -12.75 1.40
CA GLY A 58 -5.66 -12.36 0.76
C GLY A 58 -5.55 -11.21 -0.25
N TYR A 59 -4.39 -10.59 -0.43
CA TYR A 59 -4.20 -9.53 -1.41
C TYR A 59 -3.18 -9.93 -2.47
N SER A 60 -3.53 -9.69 -3.73
CA SER A 60 -2.66 -9.93 -4.88
C SER A 60 -1.79 -8.72 -5.11
N ILE A 61 -0.51 -8.82 -4.75
CA ILE A 61 0.45 -7.71 -4.83
C ILE A 61 1.55 -8.07 -5.83
N GLY A 62 1.78 -7.19 -6.80
CA GLY A 62 2.95 -7.24 -7.66
C GLY A 62 3.98 -6.22 -7.22
N GLY A 63 5.27 -6.51 -7.35
CA GLY A 63 6.27 -5.53 -6.96
C GLY A 63 7.70 -5.87 -7.32
N LYS A 64 8.57 -4.85 -7.20
CA LYS A 64 10.01 -4.96 -7.48
C LYS A 64 10.82 -4.06 -6.57
N SER A 65 11.87 -4.62 -5.99
CA SER A 65 12.89 -3.88 -5.25
C SER A 65 13.87 -3.20 -6.18
N GLY A 66 14.36 -2.04 -5.76
CA GLY A 66 15.52 -1.36 -6.30
C GLY A 66 16.54 -1.11 -5.19
N THR A 67 17.81 -1.29 -5.51
CA THR A 67 18.93 -0.92 -4.64
C THR A 67 19.97 -0.32 -5.55
N SER A 68 20.08 0.99 -5.56
CA SER A 68 21.03 1.70 -6.40
C SER A 68 22.12 2.34 -5.55
N GLN A 69 23.35 2.23 -6.02
CA GLN A 69 24.45 2.96 -5.43
C GLN A 69 24.32 4.44 -5.81
N ARG A 70 24.54 5.34 -4.87
CA ARG A 70 24.53 6.77 -5.17
C ARG A 70 25.78 7.15 -5.94
N LEU A 71 25.58 7.93 -6.97
CA LEU A 71 26.65 8.47 -7.78
C LEU A 71 27.06 9.85 -7.23
N SER A 72 28.32 10.03 -6.90
CA SER A 72 28.85 11.34 -6.52
C SER A 72 28.88 12.26 -7.75
N ARG A 73 28.36 13.50 -7.57
CA ARG A 73 28.64 14.55 -8.54
C ARG A 73 30.04 15.08 -8.33
N THR A 74 30.86 15.02 -9.35
CA THR A 74 32.13 15.77 -9.38
C THR A 74 31.85 17.26 -9.60
N SER A 75 32.79 18.11 -9.26
CA SER A 75 32.72 19.57 -9.49
C SER A 75 32.52 19.96 -10.96
N SER A 76 32.79 19.05 -11.90
CA SER A 76 32.55 19.19 -13.34
C SER A 76 31.15 18.77 -13.79
N GLY A 77 30.29 18.31 -12.87
CA GLY A 77 28.92 17.86 -13.18
C GLY A 77 28.82 16.50 -13.89
N ILE A 78 29.93 15.83 -14.15
CA ILE A 78 29.98 14.51 -14.77
C ILE A 78 29.81 13.45 -13.70
N ILE A 79 28.86 12.57 -13.88
CA ILE A 79 28.67 11.37 -13.05
C ILE A 79 29.61 10.30 -13.61
N THR A 80 30.68 10.00 -12.90
CA THR A 80 31.59 8.89 -13.28
C THR A 80 31.37 7.73 -12.34
N SER A 81 31.04 6.58 -12.90
CA SER A 81 30.96 5.31 -12.17
C SER A 81 32.34 4.70 -11.86
N ASP A 82 33.41 5.20 -12.54
CA ASP A 82 34.71 4.54 -12.57
C ASP A 82 35.75 5.13 -11.59
N ASP A 83 35.50 6.30 -10.99
CA ASP A 83 36.57 6.99 -10.27
C ASP A 83 36.68 6.69 -8.78
N GLN A 84 35.85 5.82 -8.23
CA GLN A 84 35.87 5.55 -6.79
C GLN A 84 35.59 4.07 -6.47
N GLU A 85 36.48 3.17 -6.86
CA GLU A 85 36.55 1.88 -6.17
C GLU A 85 36.69 2.14 -4.65
N GLY A 86 35.59 1.95 -3.91
CA GLY A 86 35.59 1.84 -2.45
C GLY A 86 35.21 3.08 -1.64
N LYS A 87 34.71 4.19 -2.21
CA LYS A 87 34.41 5.39 -1.42
C LYS A 87 32.95 5.83 -1.31
N ASN A 88 32.04 5.35 -2.14
CA ASN A 88 30.60 5.63 -1.99
C ASN A 88 29.82 4.37 -1.66
N ASP A 89 29.86 4.03 -0.40
CA ASP A 89 29.04 2.97 0.19
C ASP A 89 27.61 3.46 0.52
N GLU A 90 27.14 4.46 -0.23
CA GLU A 90 25.84 5.08 -0.05
C GLU A 90 24.84 4.50 -1.03
N TYR A 91 23.70 4.09 -0.52
CA TYR A 91 22.64 3.47 -1.29
C TYR A 91 21.34 4.25 -1.22
N ALA A 92 20.53 4.12 -2.25
CA ALA A 92 19.10 4.43 -2.25
C ALA A 92 18.36 3.11 -2.43
N SER A 93 17.57 2.77 -1.43
CA SER A 93 16.79 1.53 -1.38
C SER A 93 15.35 1.83 -1.69
N SER A 94 14.75 1.12 -2.62
CA SER A 94 13.38 1.38 -3.01
C SER A 94 12.58 0.09 -3.21
N TYR A 95 11.26 0.21 -3.10
CA TYR A 95 10.32 -0.82 -3.49
C TYR A 95 9.12 -0.18 -4.17
N VAL A 96 8.80 -0.64 -5.37
CA VAL A 96 7.56 -0.30 -6.07
C VAL A 96 6.64 -1.50 -6.00
N CYS A 97 5.41 -1.30 -5.60
CA CYS A 97 4.39 -2.32 -5.66
C CYS A 97 3.07 -1.77 -6.21
N PHE A 98 2.23 -2.66 -6.66
CA PHE A 98 0.90 -2.36 -7.17
C PHE A 98 -0.07 -3.47 -6.78
N THR A 99 -1.33 -3.13 -6.63
CA THR A 99 -2.37 -4.05 -6.20
C THR A 99 -3.75 -3.58 -6.67
N PRO A 100 -4.71 -4.50 -6.98
CA PRO A 100 -4.51 -5.92 -7.25
C PRO A 100 -3.54 -6.16 -8.42
N ALA A 101 -2.79 -7.26 -8.41
CA ALA A 101 -1.78 -7.48 -9.46
C ALA A 101 -2.41 -7.74 -10.84
N GLU A 102 -3.63 -8.28 -10.87
CA GLU A 102 -4.40 -8.59 -12.07
C GLU A 102 -4.95 -7.34 -12.74
N ASP A 103 -5.47 -6.40 -11.94
CA ASP A 103 -6.03 -5.11 -12.39
C ASP A 103 -5.65 -4.02 -11.37
N PRO A 104 -4.48 -3.40 -11.53
CA PRO A 104 -3.94 -2.48 -10.55
C PRO A 104 -4.76 -1.20 -10.38
N GLU A 105 -5.19 -0.93 -9.16
CA GLU A 105 -5.86 0.31 -8.76
C GLU A 105 -4.90 1.23 -7.98
N ILE A 106 -3.93 0.64 -7.28
CA ILE A 106 -2.95 1.36 -6.48
C ILE A 106 -1.54 1.04 -6.97
N ILE A 107 -0.70 2.05 -7.02
CA ILE A 107 0.74 1.93 -7.11
C ILE A 107 1.39 2.67 -5.94
N LEU A 108 2.30 2.01 -5.24
CA LEU A 108 3.03 2.56 -4.10
C LEU A 108 4.53 2.47 -4.35
N LEU A 109 5.22 3.59 -4.18
CA LEU A 109 6.68 3.67 -4.15
C LEU A 109 7.13 4.06 -2.75
N VAL A 110 7.96 3.22 -2.14
CA VAL A 110 8.70 3.54 -0.91
C VAL A 110 10.17 3.63 -1.25
N MET A 111 10.80 4.70 -0.80
CA MET A 111 12.23 4.93 -0.98
C MET A 111 12.88 5.36 0.33
N ALA A 112 13.96 4.68 0.71
CA ALA A 112 14.83 5.05 1.79
C ALA A 112 16.16 5.53 1.21
N ASP A 113 16.46 6.80 1.44
CA ASP A 113 17.72 7.40 1.07
C ASP A 113 18.72 7.28 2.24
N TYR A 114 19.93 6.84 1.98
CA TYR A 114 20.96 6.57 3.00
C TYR A 114 20.53 5.56 4.10
N PRO A 115 20.06 4.37 3.76
CA PRO A 115 19.80 3.37 4.78
C PRO A 115 21.09 3.03 5.53
N ASP A 116 20.94 2.68 6.82
CA ASP A 116 22.08 2.26 7.65
C ASP A 116 22.67 0.93 7.15
N LYS A 117 23.71 1.03 6.35
CA LYS A 117 24.39 -0.10 5.73
C LYS A 117 24.91 -1.13 6.74
N THR A 118 25.18 -0.71 7.99
CA THR A 118 25.64 -1.64 9.04
C THR A 118 24.55 -2.58 9.50
N LYS A 119 23.26 -2.24 9.23
CA LYS A 119 22.09 -3.03 9.52
C LYS A 119 21.56 -3.71 8.26
N GLU A 120 21.06 -2.91 7.30
CA GLU A 120 20.47 -3.42 6.07
C GLU A 120 20.32 -2.30 5.04
N TYR A 121 20.53 -2.61 3.75
CA TYR A 121 20.42 -1.61 2.66
C TYR A 121 19.70 -2.12 1.41
N TYR A 122 19.30 -3.38 1.36
CA TYR A 122 18.54 -3.90 0.22
C TYR A 122 17.10 -3.39 0.23
N GLY A 123 16.61 -2.89 -0.90
CA GLY A 123 15.23 -2.37 -1.02
C GLY A 123 14.16 -3.38 -0.62
N SER A 124 14.40 -4.67 -0.86
CA SER A 124 13.51 -5.74 -0.41
C SER A 124 13.47 -5.93 1.11
N LYS A 125 14.45 -5.43 1.83
CA LYS A 125 14.55 -5.56 3.30
C LYS A 125 14.22 -4.25 4.02
N VAL A 126 14.53 -3.12 3.39
CA VAL A 126 14.33 -1.79 3.99
C VAL A 126 12.98 -1.21 3.57
N ALA A 127 12.71 -1.17 2.26
CA ALA A 127 11.53 -0.49 1.72
C ALA A 127 10.29 -1.40 1.60
N ALA A 128 10.47 -2.70 1.33
CA ALA A 128 9.33 -3.60 1.15
C ALA A 128 8.50 -3.82 2.44
N PRO A 129 9.09 -3.98 3.66
CA PRO A 129 8.30 -4.07 4.88
C PRO A 129 7.47 -2.81 5.13
N THR A 130 8.06 -1.63 4.93
CA THR A 130 7.34 -0.35 5.07
C THR A 130 6.20 -0.24 4.05
N ALA A 131 6.43 -0.68 2.80
CA ALA A 131 5.37 -0.72 1.79
C ALA A 131 4.24 -1.67 2.20
N ARG A 132 4.57 -2.83 2.79
CA ARG A 132 3.58 -3.76 3.34
C ARG A 132 2.76 -3.12 4.45
N ASP A 133 3.40 -2.47 5.40
CA ASP A 133 2.73 -1.85 6.54
C ASP A 133 1.78 -0.74 6.08
N ILE A 134 2.20 0.10 5.13
CA ILE A 134 1.33 1.11 4.50
C ILE A 134 0.13 0.44 3.81
N LEU A 135 0.33 -0.64 3.06
CA LEU A 135 -0.76 -1.31 2.35
C LEU A 135 -1.73 -2.00 3.31
N ILE A 136 -1.28 -2.51 4.45
CA ILE A 136 -2.17 -3.09 5.49
C ILE A 136 -3.22 -2.06 5.93
N ASP A 137 -2.84 -0.80 6.03
CA ASP A 137 -3.73 0.29 6.44
C ASP A 137 -4.57 0.81 5.26
N VAL A 138 -3.94 1.02 4.12
CA VAL A 138 -4.57 1.65 2.95
C VAL A 138 -5.61 0.75 2.29
N LEU A 139 -5.35 -0.56 2.15
CA LEU A 139 -6.25 -1.46 1.42
C LEU A 139 -7.65 -1.58 2.06
N PRO A 140 -7.78 -1.79 3.38
CA PRO A 140 -9.10 -1.76 4.03
C PRO A 140 -9.75 -0.38 3.97
N TYR A 141 -8.97 0.70 4.13
CA TYR A 141 -9.48 2.08 4.04
C TYR A 141 -10.11 2.36 2.67
N MET A 142 -9.55 1.83 1.59
CA MET A 142 -10.11 1.93 0.24
C MET A 142 -11.24 0.93 -0.04
N GLY A 143 -11.69 0.18 0.97
CA GLY A 143 -12.75 -0.81 0.82
C GLY A 143 -12.32 -2.08 0.07
N MET A 144 -11.03 -2.27 -0.16
CA MET A 144 -10.51 -3.49 -0.77
C MET A 144 -10.59 -4.65 0.23
N THR A 145 -11.37 -5.65 -0.09
CA THR A 145 -11.52 -6.85 0.75
C THR A 145 -10.51 -7.91 0.38
N PRO A 146 -9.90 -8.60 1.38
CA PRO A 146 -8.99 -9.69 1.09
C PRO A 146 -9.72 -10.87 0.45
N ASN A 147 -9.11 -11.45 -0.58
CA ASN A 147 -9.57 -12.68 -1.23
C ASN A 147 -8.66 -13.83 -0.81
N TYR A 148 -9.08 -14.59 0.19
CA TYR A 148 -8.31 -15.71 0.70
C TYR A 148 -8.54 -16.98 -0.13
N SER A 149 -7.47 -17.70 -0.43
CA SER A 149 -7.54 -19.06 -0.95
C SER A 149 -8.17 -20.01 0.07
N GLU A 150 -8.66 -21.18 -0.36
CA GLU A 150 -9.22 -22.21 0.55
C GLU A 150 -8.20 -22.66 1.61
N GLU A 151 -6.91 -22.66 1.28
CA GLU A 151 -5.84 -23.01 2.20
C GLU A 151 -5.60 -21.91 3.22
N GLU A 152 -5.60 -20.66 2.79
CA GLU A 152 -5.50 -19.49 3.68
C GLU A 152 -6.71 -19.41 4.62
N LEU A 153 -7.93 -19.65 4.11
CA LEU A 153 -9.16 -19.67 4.93
C LEU A 153 -9.09 -20.70 6.07
N LYS A 154 -8.45 -21.85 5.83
CA LYS A 154 -8.23 -22.87 6.89
C LYS A 154 -7.29 -22.41 7.99
N ASN A 155 -6.42 -21.46 7.69
CA ASN A 155 -5.43 -20.89 8.60
C ASN A 155 -5.84 -19.53 9.18
N LEU A 156 -7.04 -19.05 8.87
CA LEU A 156 -7.61 -17.86 9.48
C LEU A 156 -8.25 -18.22 10.80
N ASP A 157 -7.66 -17.74 11.86
CA ASP A 157 -8.01 -18.17 13.22
C ASP A 157 -9.25 -17.47 13.79
N VAL A 158 -9.61 -16.27 13.30
CA VAL A 158 -10.62 -15.41 13.95
C VAL A 158 -11.52 -14.70 12.93
N LYS A 159 -12.84 -14.77 13.14
CA LYS A 159 -13.80 -13.88 12.47
C LYS A 159 -14.01 -12.64 13.31
N VAL A 160 -13.88 -11.48 12.71
CA VAL A 160 -14.17 -10.20 13.38
C VAL A 160 -15.65 -10.16 13.74
N PRO A 161 -15.99 -10.03 15.04
CA PRO A 161 -17.40 -9.93 15.47
C PRO A 161 -17.96 -8.54 15.16
N LEU A 162 -19.27 -8.36 15.37
CA LEU A 162 -19.85 -7.05 15.45
C LEU A 162 -19.32 -6.35 16.72
N LEU A 163 -18.74 -5.17 16.55
CA LEU A 163 -18.11 -4.39 17.61
C LEU A 163 -18.90 -3.10 17.79
N GLU A 164 -19.82 -3.12 18.74
CA GLU A 164 -20.69 -1.99 19.09
C GLU A 164 -20.62 -1.73 20.60
N GLY A 165 -20.89 -0.49 21.01
CA GLY A 165 -20.95 -0.08 22.40
C GLY A 165 -19.65 0.55 22.91
N SER A 166 -19.37 0.42 24.20
CA SER A 166 -18.25 1.12 24.82
C SER A 166 -16.90 0.63 24.28
N ILE A 167 -15.97 1.56 24.11
CA ILE A 167 -14.60 1.24 23.68
C ILE A 167 -13.96 0.18 24.57
N ASP A 168 -14.21 0.23 25.89
CA ASP A 168 -13.59 -0.68 26.84
C ASP A 168 -14.11 -2.12 26.69
N ASP A 169 -15.39 -2.31 26.39
CA ASP A 169 -15.97 -3.64 26.14
C ASP A 169 -15.46 -4.20 24.80
N VAL A 170 -15.35 -3.34 23.79
CA VAL A 170 -14.83 -3.73 22.47
C VAL A 170 -13.37 -4.11 22.54
N LYS A 171 -12.55 -3.35 23.26
CA LYS A 171 -11.12 -3.69 23.50
C LYS A 171 -10.99 -5.07 24.14
N LYS A 172 -11.75 -5.34 25.20
CA LYS A 172 -11.74 -6.63 25.86
C LYS A 172 -12.11 -7.77 24.91
N THR A 173 -13.13 -7.56 24.08
CA THR A 173 -13.53 -8.55 23.08
C THR A 173 -12.42 -8.84 22.08
N LEU A 174 -11.69 -7.82 21.61
CA LEU A 174 -10.59 -7.97 20.67
C LEU A 174 -9.36 -8.61 21.32
N ASP A 175 -9.06 -8.24 22.56
CA ASP A 175 -7.97 -8.85 23.34
C ASP A 175 -8.23 -10.36 23.59
N ASP A 176 -9.47 -10.73 23.95
CA ASP A 176 -9.88 -12.13 24.11
C ASP A 176 -9.77 -12.95 22.81
N LEU A 177 -9.94 -12.30 21.65
CA LEU A 177 -9.79 -12.88 20.32
C LEU A 177 -8.34 -12.88 19.82
N GLY A 178 -7.42 -12.23 20.53
CA GLY A 178 -6.03 -12.08 20.13
C GLY A 178 -5.84 -11.18 18.92
N LEU A 179 -6.76 -10.21 18.74
CA LEU A 179 -6.71 -9.18 17.70
C LEU A 179 -6.14 -7.87 18.29
N THR A 180 -5.45 -7.11 17.45
CA THR A 180 -5.02 -5.75 17.78
C THR A 180 -6.06 -4.74 17.28
N TYR A 181 -6.01 -3.52 17.78
CA TYR A 181 -6.96 -2.48 17.36
C TYR A 181 -6.31 -1.10 17.32
N GLU A 182 -6.89 -0.23 16.50
CA GLU A 182 -6.60 1.20 16.45
C GLU A 182 -7.90 1.98 16.55
N ILE A 183 -7.91 3.03 17.40
CA ILE A 183 -9.10 3.85 17.64
C ILE A 183 -8.97 5.14 16.85
N ILE A 184 -9.98 5.44 16.04
CA ILE A 184 -10.07 6.63 15.21
C ILE A 184 -11.24 7.49 15.72
N GLY A 185 -10.92 8.73 16.16
CA GLY A 185 -11.85 9.67 16.76
C GLY A 185 -11.70 9.76 18.27
N ASN A 186 -12.50 10.62 18.91
CA ASN A 186 -12.45 10.94 20.35
C ASN A 186 -13.73 10.57 21.10
N GLY A 187 -14.63 9.84 20.47
CA GLY A 187 -15.86 9.37 21.09
C GLY A 187 -15.62 8.28 22.12
N VAL A 188 -16.65 7.92 22.88
CA VAL A 188 -16.59 6.89 23.95
C VAL A 188 -17.22 5.57 23.52
N GLU A 189 -17.86 5.53 22.37
CA GLU A 189 -18.52 4.36 21.81
C GLU A 189 -18.03 4.10 20.38
N VAL A 190 -18.01 2.82 19.98
CA VAL A 190 -17.68 2.40 18.62
C VAL A 190 -18.93 2.53 17.76
N VAL A 191 -18.84 3.30 16.69
CA VAL A 191 -19.93 3.56 15.73
C VAL A 191 -19.72 2.87 14.39
N ALA A 192 -18.47 2.51 14.08
CA ALA A 192 -18.13 1.71 12.89
C ALA A 192 -16.82 0.95 13.12
N GLN A 193 -16.59 -0.07 12.31
CA GLN A 193 -15.38 -0.91 12.36
C GLN A 193 -14.88 -1.25 10.96
N SER A 194 -13.59 -1.47 10.85
CA SER A 194 -12.95 -2.07 9.67
C SER A 194 -11.88 -3.07 10.14
N PRO A 195 -11.86 -4.32 9.66
CA PRO A 195 -12.80 -4.93 8.70
C PRO A 195 -14.24 -5.05 9.24
N ILE A 196 -15.19 -5.22 8.33
CA ILE A 196 -16.60 -5.43 8.69
C ILE A 196 -16.81 -6.76 9.42
N THR A 197 -17.91 -6.84 10.15
CA THR A 197 -18.35 -8.07 10.84
C THR A 197 -18.34 -9.30 9.91
N GLY A 198 -17.80 -10.40 10.41
CA GLY A 198 -17.72 -11.67 9.68
C GLY A 198 -16.47 -11.82 8.81
N THR A 199 -15.71 -10.76 8.61
CA THR A 199 -14.41 -10.85 7.91
C THR A 199 -13.45 -11.70 8.73
N ALA A 200 -12.81 -12.66 8.08
CA ALA A 200 -11.79 -13.48 8.71
C ALA A 200 -10.44 -12.76 8.67
N VAL A 201 -9.77 -12.67 9.81
CA VAL A 201 -8.44 -12.09 9.96
C VAL A 201 -7.51 -13.06 10.66
N GLY A 202 -6.23 -12.98 10.34
CA GLY A 202 -5.23 -13.78 11.02
C GLY A 202 -5.05 -13.33 12.49
N LYS A 203 -4.52 -14.22 13.33
CA LYS A 203 -4.14 -13.90 14.70
C LYS A 203 -3.23 -12.67 14.75
N GLY A 204 -3.51 -11.73 15.65
CA GLY A 204 -2.81 -10.45 15.73
C GLY A 204 -3.19 -9.42 14.65
N GLY A 205 -4.20 -9.73 13.83
CA GLY A 205 -4.72 -8.77 12.85
C GLY A 205 -5.26 -7.51 13.52
N CYS A 206 -5.13 -6.35 12.86
CA CYS A 206 -5.60 -5.08 13.37
C CYS A 206 -7.04 -4.82 12.95
N VAL A 207 -7.84 -4.29 13.89
CA VAL A 207 -9.21 -3.82 13.66
C VAL A 207 -9.26 -2.33 13.95
N TYR A 208 -9.71 -1.54 12.99
CA TYR A 208 -9.92 -0.11 13.15
C TYR A 208 -11.31 0.13 13.75
N LEU A 209 -11.36 0.89 14.83
CA LEU A 209 -12.56 1.24 15.57
C LEU A 209 -12.82 2.73 15.39
N TYR A 210 -13.91 3.07 14.75
CA TYR A 210 -14.32 4.46 14.55
C TYR A 210 -15.31 4.85 15.66
N THR A 211 -15.03 5.93 16.34
CA THR A 211 -15.86 6.42 17.46
C THR A 211 -16.72 7.62 17.10
N GLU A 212 -16.57 8.14 15.89
CA GLU A 212 -17.35 9.23 15.34
C GLU A 212 -17.69 8.93 13.88
N LEU A 213 -18.95 9.11 13.48
CA LEU A 213 -19.32 9.10 12.07
C LEU A 213 -18.97 10.46 11.48
N GLY A 214 -17.81 10.54 10.84
CA GLY A 214 -17.51 11.58 9.87
C GLY A 214 -17.48 13.01 10.34
N ALA A 215 -16.50 13.39 11.16
CA ALA A 215 -15.99 14.74 11.04
C ALA A 215 -14.94 14.88 9.90
N GLU A 216 -14.42 13.77 9.37
CA GLU A 216 -13.43 13.76 8.28
C GLU A 216 -13.48 12.51 7.37
N MET A 217 -14.61 11.83 7.29
CA MET A 217 -14.96 11.18 6.05
C MET A 217 -15.58 12.24 5.11
N GLU A 218 -14.88 13.30 4.80
CA GLU A 218 -14.99 13.85 3.46
C GLU A 218 -14.63 12.68 2.55
N MET A 219 -15.68 11.99 2.12
CA MET A 219 -15.57 11.04 1.04
C MET A 219 -14.96 11.83 -0.10
N THR A 220 -13.65 11.72 -0.23
CA THR A 220 -13.00 12.05 -1.47
C THR A 220 -13.59 11.04 -2.43
N GLU A 221 -14.62 11.44 -3.17
CA GLU A 221 -15.11 10.61 -4.27
C GLU A 221 -13.89 10.24 -5.08
N VAL A 222 -13.52 8.97 -5.00
CA VAL A 222 -12.52 8.43 -5.91
C VAL A 222 -13.20 8.50 -7.27
N PRO A 223 -12.68 9.30 -8.21
CA PRO A 223 -13.28 9.38 -9.54
C PRO A 223 -13.29 7.99 -10.16
N ASP A 224 -14.44 7.62 -10.76
CA ASP A 224 -14.63 6.42 -11.59
C ASP A 224 -13.54 6.25 -12.66
#